data_823d17e47112a4a976c3c27b909a3001
#
_entry.id   823d17e47112a4a976c3c27b909a3001
#
_cell.length_a   1.000
_cell.length_b   1.000
_cell.length_c   1.000
_cell.angle_alpha   90.00
_cell.angle_beta   90.00
_cell.angle_gamma   90.00
#
_symmetry.space_group_name_H-M   'P 1'
#
loop_
_entity.id
_entity.type
_entity.pdbx_description
1 polymer ?
#
loop_
_entity_poly.entity_id
_entity_poly.type
_entity_poly.pdbx_seq_one_letter_code
_entity_poly.pdbx_strand_id
1 'polypeptide(L)'
;MIELNHLIAGYEQQAITPSLSGVIETGSLTAVVGMNGCGKSTLLKTLAGFIPPVSGTLTWTTTRPTVGWLAQRHALESQFPLTVQDVVSQGAWPSVSLLRGLDADMRKRIADVLARLGLEKMAKTPIETLSGGQFQRMLFARIMVQQAPLVMLDEPFTGVDEATSNDLMALILEMHQQGQTVLAVLHDNQRVTRYFPETLWLGPSVYHWGETAMVSGVTVA
;
A
#
# COMPACT_ATOMS: atom_id res chain seq x y z
N MET A 1 -3.90 7.96 -13.80
CA MET A 1 -4.88 7.10 -13.10
C MET A 1 -5.79 7.91 -12.16
N ILE A 2 -5.26 8.74 -11.30
CA ILE A 2 -6.03 9.57 -10.35
C ILE A 2 -5.60 11.03 -10.53
N GLU A 3 -6.55 11.93 -10.71
CA GLU A 3 -6.33 13.37 -10.75
C GLU A 3 -6.82 14.00 -9.44
N LEU A 4 -5.98 14.80 -8.82
CA LEU A 4 -6.25 15.56 -7.60
C LEU A 4 -6.38 17.04 -7.97
N ASN A 5 -7.47 17.68 -7.58
CA ASN A 5 -7.69 19.10 -7.79
C ASN A 5 -8.03 19.75 -6.45
N HIS A 6 -7.03 20.47 -5.90
CA HIS A 6 -7.11 21.13 -4.59
C HIS A 6 -7.60 20.20 -3.47
N LEU A 7 -7.22 18.92 -3.54
CA LEU A 7 -7.64 17.89 -2.57
C LEU A 7 -7.05 18.16 -1.19
N ILE A 8 -7.89 18.19 -0.18
CA ILE A 8 -7.48 18.24 1.23
C ILE A 8 -8.00 16.98 1.91
N ALA A 9 -7.09 16.17 2.45
CA ALA A 9 -7.43 15.00 3.25
C ALA A 9 -7.54 15.36 4.74
N GLY A 10 -8.47 14.70 5.45
CA GLY A 10 -8.71 14.96 6.87
C GLY A 10 -9.87 14.14 7.41
N TYR A 11 -10.29 14.45 8.63
CA TYR A 11 -11.42 13.82 9.31
C TYR A 11 -12.39 14.88 9.82
N GLU A 12 -13.69 14.60 9.78
CA GLU A 12 -14.75 15.43 10.38
C GLU A 12 -14.62 16.94 10.05
N GLN A 13 -14.31 17.25 8.78
CA GLN A 13 -14.04 18.60 8.25
C GLN A 13 -12.75 19.28 8.80
N GLN A 14 -11.93 18.56 9.55
CA GLN A 14 -10.62 19.05 9.95
C GLN A 14 -9.57 18.67 8.90
N ALA A 15 -8.99 19.68 8.25
CA ALA A 15 -7.90 19.50 7.31
C ALA A 15 -6.65 18.97 8.03
N ILE A 16 -6.04 17.92 7.47
CA ILE A 16 -4.77 17.36 7.97
C ILE A 16 -3.65 17.56 6.95
N THR A 17 -3.96 17.44 5.67
CA THR A 17 -2.97 17.70 4.62
C THR A 17 -3.12 19.12 4.07
N PRO A 18 -2.05 19.68 3.45
CA PRO A 18 -2.20 20.83 2.58
C PRO A 18 -3.12 20.53 1.39
N SER A 19 -3.51 21.56 0.65
CA SER A 19 -4.26 21.43 -0.60
C SER A 19 -3.36 20.87 -1.70
N LEU A 20 -3.67 19.69 -2.20
CA LEU A 20 -2.88 18.91 -3.14
C LEU A 20 -3.49 18.95 -4.54
N SER A 21 -2.68 19.23 -5.56
CA SER A 21 -3.07 19.11 -6.97
C SER A 21 -1.98 18.37 -7.74
N GLY A 22 -2.37 17.44 -8.60
CA GLY A 22 -1.45 16.63 -9.39
C GLY A 22 -2.11 15.38 -9.92
N VAL A 23 -1.33 14.53 -10.58
CA VAL A 23 -1.80 13.29 -11.20
C VAL A 23 -0.95 12.12 -10.75
N ILE A 24 -1.60 11.05 -10.30
CA ILE A 24 -0.97 9.74 -10.12
C ILE A 24 -1.15 8.98 -11.43
N GLU A 25 -0.08 8.81 -12.15
CA GLU A 25 -0.12 8.12 -13.44
C GLU A 25 -0.31 6.61 -13.29
N THR A 26 -0.91 5.98 -14.30
CA THR A 26 -1.02 4.51 -14.34
C THR A 26 0.37 3.90 -14.47
N GLY A 27 0.68 2.92 -13.65
CA GLY A 27 1.97 2.26 -13.63
C GLY A 27 3.08 3.08 -12.94
N SER A 28 2.75 4.18 -12.24
CA SER A 28 3.75 4.93 -11.47
C SER A 28 4.17 4.19 -10.18
N LEU A 29 5.37 4.49 -9.71
CA LEU A 29 5.92 4.05 -8.42
C LEU A 29 6.28 5.30 -7.62
N THR A 30 5.42 5.68 -6.68
CA THR A 30 5.49 6.94 -5.95
C THR A 30 5.70 6.68 -4.46
N ALA A 31 6.72 7.29 -3.88
CA ALA A 31 6.92 7.35 -2.44
C ALA A 31 6.14 8.52 -1.84
N VAL A 32 5.45 8.29 -0.73
CA VAL A 32 4.84 9.34 0.08
C VAL A 32 5.67 9.49 1.36
N VAL A 33 6.33 10.64 1.50
CA VAL A 33 7.24 10.91 2.62
C VAL A 33 6.84 12.18 3.36
N GLY A 34 7.36 12.39 4.56
CA GLY A 34 7.08 13.56 5.38
C GLY A 34 7.11 13.23 6.87
N MET A 35 7.01 14.25 7.72
CA MET A 35 7.03 14.11 9.17
C MET A 35 5.89 13.23 9.69
N ASN A 36 6.06 12.68 10.89
CA ASN A 36 4.96 11.98 11.55
C ASN A 36 3.81 12.95 11.85
N GLY A 37 2.57 12.49 11.61
CA GLY A 37 1.38 13.31 11.82
C GLY A 37 1.03 14.28 10.67
N CYS A 38 1.82 14.40 9.60
CA CYS A 38 1.52 15.29 8.47
C CYS A 38 0.42 14.79 7.52
N GLY A 39 -0.22 13.65 7.81
CA GLY A 39 -1.39 13.18 7.07
C GLY A 39 -1.13 12.14 5.98
N LYS A 40 0.06 11.51 5.91
CA LYS A 40 0.38 10.50 4.89
C LYS A 40 -0.65 9.36 4.81
N SER A 41 -0.91 8.71 5.94
CA SER A 41 -1.92 7.63 6.03
C SER A 41 -3.33 8.13 5.75
N THR A 42 -3.65 9.37 6.16
CA THR A 42 -4.94 10.02 5.88
C THR A 42 -5.10 10.26 4.39
N LEU A 43 -4.05 10.76 3.72
CA LEU A 43 -4.04 10.93 2.27
C LEU A 43 -4.26 9.59 1.56
N LEU A 44 -3.49 8.54 1.92
CA LEU A 44 -3.66 7.23 1.31
C LEU A 44 -5.10 6.71 1.49
N LYS A 45 -5.69 6.83 2.68
CA LYS A 45 -7.08 6.44 2.95
C LYS A 45 -8.08 7.23 2.10
N THR A 46 -7.85 8.52 1.90
CA THR A 46 -8.68 9.36 1.03
C THR A 46 -8.55 8.93 -0.43
N LEU A 47 -7.33 8.69 -0.91
CA LEU A 47 -7.09 8.18 -2.27
C LEU A 47 -7.69 6.78 -2.48
N ALA A 48 -7.62 5.90 -1.47
CA ALA A 48 -8.29 4.60 -1.50
C ALA A 48 -9.82 4.72 -1.40
N GLY A 49 -10.36 5.90 -1.05
CA GLY A 49 -11.78 6.16 -0.89
C GLY A 49 -12.39 5.53 0.35
N PHE A 50 -11.59 5.27 1.37
CA PHE A 50 -12.07 4.84 2.70
C PHE A 50 -12.63 5.99 3.50
N ILE A 51 -12.13 7.22 3.26
CA ILE A 51 -12.64 8.46 3.83
C ILE A 51 -12.84 9.49 2.73
N PRO A 52 -13.89 10.33 2.80
CA PRO A 52 -14.08 11.41 1.84
C PRO A 52 -13.02 12.50 2.05
N PRO A 53 -12.66 13.27 1.00
CA PRO A 53 -11.86 14.48 1.17
C PRO A 53 -12.64 15.54 1.97
N VAL A 54 -11.92 16.39 2.71
CA VAL A 54 -12.48 17.56 3.39
C VAL A 54 -12.87 18.63 2.37
N SER A 55 -12.05 18.82 1.35
CA SER A 55 -12.36 19.71 0.21
C SER A 55 -11.57 19.30 -1.04
N GLY A 56 -11.88 19.94 -2.17
CA GLY A 56 -11.30 19.57 -3.47
C GLY A 56 -11.94 18.33 -4.05
N THR A 57 -11.36 17.81 -5.13
CA THR A 57 -11.89 16.64 -5.84
C THR A 57 -10.80 15.63 -6.14
N LEU A 58 -11.21 14.36 -6.16
CA LEU A 58 -10.46 13.23 -6.63
C LEU A 58 -11.22 12.62 -7.81
N THR A 59 -10.61 12.60 -8.98
CA THR A 59 -11.23 12.08 -10.20
C THR A 59 -10.42 10.90 -10.73
N TRP A 60 -11.12 9.83 -11.07
CA TRP A 60 -10.53 8.68 -11.75
C TRP A 60 -10.59 8.91 -13.25
N THR A 61 -9.44 8.83 -13.93
CA THR A 61 -9.39 8.99 -15.41
C THR A 61 -10.07 7.84 -16.16
N THR A 62 -10.30 6.72 -15.48
CA THR A 62 -11.04 5.55 -15.95
C THR A 62 -11.97 5.06 -14.84
N THR A 63 -12.63 3.92 -15.03
CA THR A 63 -13.37 3.26 -13.95
C THR A 63 -12.44 3.01 -12.75
N ARG A 64 -12.90 3.36 -11.54
CA ARG A 64 -12.14 3.14 -10.31
C ARG A 64 -11.71 1.68 -10.18
N PRO A 65 -10.41 1.38 -10.11
CA PRO A 65 -9.92 0.02 -9.99
C PRO A 65 -10.11 -0.53 -8.57
N THR A 66 -9.95 -1.84 -8.43
CA THR A 66 -9.71 -2.43 -7.12
C THR A 66 -8.39 -1.91 -6.55
N VAL A 67 -8.37 -1.70 -5.23
CA VAL A 67 -7.20 -1.20 -4.50
C VAL A 67 -6.64 -2.32 -3.63
N GLY A 68 -5.38 -2.67 -3.84
CA GLY A 68 -4.60 -3.48 -2.94
C GLY A 68 -4.14 -2.62 -1.76
N TRP A 69 -4.70 -2.85 -0.59
CA TRP A 69 -4.43 -2.03 0.59
C TRP A 69 -3.63 -2.80 1.64
N LEU A 70 -2.48 -2.24 2.01
CA LEU A 70 -1.71 -2.67 3.17
C LEU A 70 -1.79 -1.59 4.24
N ALA A 71 -2.55 -1.89 5.30
CA ALA A 71 -2.69 -1.00 6.45
C ALA A 71 -1.47 -1.08 7.36
N GLN A 72 -1.21 -0.01 8.09
CA GLN A 72 -0.29 -0.02 9.21
C GLN A 72 -0.68 -1.12 10.21
N ARG A 73 0.30 -1.81 10.79
CA ARG A 73 0.16 -3.06 11.58
C ARG A 73 -0.92 -3.04 12.66
N HIS A 74 -1.25 -1.88 13.22
CA HIS A 74 -2.23 -1.75 14.31
C HIS A 74 -3.70 -1.94 13.88
N ALA A 75 -3.99 -2.05 12.59
CA ALA A 75 -5.36 -2.15 12.08
C ALA A 75 -5.91 -3.58 12.01
N LEU A 76 -5.09 -4.61 12.20
CA LEU A 76 -5.52 -6.00 12.30
C LEU A 76 -5.53 -6.41 13.78
N GLU A 77 -6.68 -6.20 14.43
CA GLU A 77 -6.90 -6.72 15.77
C GLU A 77 -6.92 -8.26 15.72
N SER A 78 -6.02 -8.86 16.51
CA SER A 78 -5.77 -10.30 16.60
C SER A 78 -6.88 -11.07 17.34
N GLN A 79 -8.07 -10.53 17.47
CA GLN A 79 -9.17 -11.19 18.22
C GLN A 79 -9.92 -12.26 17.42
N PHE A 80 -9.63 -12.42 16.13
CA PHE A 80 -10.25 -13.45 15.32
C PHE A 80 -9.27 -14.59 15.06
N PRO A 81 -9.64 -15.86 15.26
CA PRO A 81 -8.75 -17.02 15.08
C PRO A 81 -8.55 -17.32 13.58
N LEU A 82 -7.87 -16.39 12.88
CA LEU A 82 -7.53 -16.53 11.46
C LEU A 82 -6.18 -17.22 11.31
N THR A 83 -6.09 -18.07 10.29
CA THR A 83 -4.83 -18.64 9.84
C THR A 83 -4.19 -17.79 8.74
N VAL A 84 -2.90 -18.01 8.47
CA VAL A 84 -2.18 -17.39 7.35
C VAL A 84 -2.95 -17.59 6.03
N GLN A 85 -3.41 -18.82 5.78
CA GLN A 85 -4.17 -19.13 4.57
C GLN A 85 -5.49 -18.38 4.49
N ASP A 86 -6.18 -18.18 5.61
CA ASP A 86 -7.45 -17.43 5.64
C ASP A 86 -7.21 -15.98 5.21
N VAL A 87 -6.19 -15.31 5.78
CA VAL A 87 -5.85 -13.93 5.46
C VAL A 87 -5.40 -13.80 4.01
N VAL A 88 -4.53 -14.69 3.52
CA VAL A 88 -4.05 -14.65 2.14
C VAL A 88 -5.19 -14.91 1.15
N SER A 89 -6.12 -15.81 1.48
CA SER A 89 -7.29 -16.11 0.65
C SER A 89 -8.25 -14.92 0.50
N GLN A 90 -8.28 -13.98 1.46
CA GLN A 90 -9.06 -12.74 1.33
C GLN A 90 -8.61 -11.89 0.13
N GLY A 91 -7.36 -12.02 -0.31
CA GLY A 91 -6.89 -11.37 -1.53
C GLY A 91 -7.69 -11.75 -2.79
N ALA A 92 -8.27 -12.94 -2.80
CA ALA A 92 -9.10 -13.43 -3.90
C ALA A 92 -10.53 -12.84 -3.92
N TRP A 93 -11.04 -12.30 -2.80
CA TRP A 93 -12.44 -11.91 -2.65
C TRP A 93 -12.96 -10.93 -3.71
N PRO A 94 -12.21 -9.92 -4.16
CA PRO A 94 -12.67 -9.02 -5.21
C PRO A 94 -13.01 -9.72 -6.54
N SER A 95 -12.42 -10.90 -6.78
CA SER A 95 -12.56 -11.66 -8.01
C SER A 95 -13.52 -12.85 -7.88
N VAL A 96 -14.03 -13.12 -6.68
CA VAL A 96 -14.84 -14.31 -6.38
C VAL A 96 -16.29 -13.95 -6.17
N SER A 97 -17.20 -14.67 -6.84
CA SER A 97 -18.62 -14.59 -6.55
C SER A 97 -18.92 -15.22 -5.18
N LEU A 98 -19.73 -14.56 -4.35
CA LEU A 98 -20.18 -15.05 -3.05
C LEU A 98 -20.80 -16.46 -3.10
N LEU A 99 -21.25 -16.92 -4.27
CA LEU A 99 -21.93 -18.20 -4.45
C LEU A 99 -21.02 -19.32 -4.99
N ARG A 100 -19.84 -18.98 -5.56
CA ARG A 100 -18.99 -19.98 -6.24
C ARG A 100 -17.76 -20.45 -5.46
N GLY A 101 -17.37 -19.72 -4.40
CA GLY A 101 -16.14 -20.03 -3.67
C GLY A 101 -14.87 -19.87 -4.53
N LEU A 102 -13.74 -20.33 -4.01
CA LEU A 102 -12.45 -20.31 -4.72
C LEU A 102 -12.42 -21.41 -5.77
N ASP A 103 -12.14 -21.05 -7.03
CA ASP A 103 -11.89 -22.02 -8.11
C ASP A 103 -10.49 -22.66 -8.00
N ALA A 104 -10.17 -23.58 -8.92
CA ALA A 104 -8.91 -24.31 -8.90
C ALA A 104 -7.71 -23.39 -9.19
N ASP A 105 -7.86 -22.44 -10.09
CA ASP A 105 -6.80 -21.49 -10.47
C ASP A 105 -6.47 -20.55 -9.33
N MET A 106 -7.50 -20.07 -8.62
CA MET A 106 -7.32 -19.22 -7.46
C MET A 106 -6.66 -19.97 -6.28
N ARG A 107 -7.06 -21.22 -6.03
CA ARG A 107 -6.39 -22.06 -5.03
C ARG A 107 -4.93 -22.30 -5.36
N LYS A 108 -4.63 -22.55 -6.65
CA LYS A 108 -3.25 -22.69 -7.12
C LYS A 108 -2.46 -21.41 -6.91
N ARG A 109 -3.01 -20.25 -7.30
CA ARG A 109 -2.37 -18.93 -7.09
C ARG A 109 -2.05 -18.68 -5.61
N ILE A 110 -2.99 -18.96 -4.70
CA ILE A 110 -2.76 -18.82 -3.26
C ILE A 110 -1.60 -19.72 -2.81
N ALA A 111 -1.58 -20.99 -3.25
CA ALA A 111 -0.51 -21.93 -2.90
C ALA A 111 0.85 -21.47 -3.45
N ASP A 112 0.90 -21.02 -4.71
CA ASP A 112 2.12 -20.53 -5.35
C ASP A 112 2.68 -19.28 -4.63
N VAL A 113 1.81 -18.35 -4.22
CA VAL A 113 2.21 -17.15 -3.48
C VAL A 113 2.69 -17.51 -2.07
N LEU A 114 2.02 -18.41 -1.37
CA LEU A 114 2.46 -18.88 -0.05
C LEU A 114 3.84 -19.56 -0.12
N ALA A 115 4.06 -20.42 -1.10
CA ALA A 115 5.35 -21.08 -1.31
C ALA A 115 6.45 -20.06 -1.62
N ARG A 116 6.18 -19.12 -2.49
CA ARG A 116 7.11 -18.06 -2.88
C ARG A 116 7.57 -17.20 -1.71
N LEU A 117 6.67 -16.90 -0.77
CA LEU A 117 6.99 -16.07 0.40
C LEU A 117 7.45 -16.90 1.62
N GLY A 118 7.68 -18.21 1.45
CA GLY A 118 8.13 -19.10 2.51
C GLY A 118 7.08 -19.32 3.61
N LEU A 119 5.79 -19.17 3.28
CA LEU A 119 4.67 -19.31 4.19
C LEU A 119 3.90 -20.64 4.04
N GLU A 120 4.30 -21.50 3.10
CA GLU A 120 3.60 -22.74 2.79
C GLU A 120 3.41 -23.64 4.02
N LYS A 121 4.49 -23.87 4.79
CA LYS A 121 4.45 -24.69 6.02
C LYS A 121 3.67 -24.03 7.14
N MET A 122 3.40 -22.74 7.04
CA MET A 122 2.70 -21.93 8.03
C MET A 122 1.25 -21.63 7.63
N ALA A 123 0.75 -22.18 6.51
CA ALA A 123 -0.58 -21.89 5.98
C ALA A 123 -1.70 -22.03 7.03
N LYS A 124 -1.61 -23.02 7.93
CA LYS A 124 -2.56 -23.29 9.01
C LYS A 124 -2.18 -22.66 10.36
N THR A 125 -1.10 -21.89 10.42
CA THR A 125 -0.63 -21.25 11.65
C THR A 125 -1.54 -20.06 11.97
N PRO A 126 -1.99 -19.88 13.23
CA PRO A 126 -2.71 -18.69 13.67
C PRO A 126 -1.86 -17.42 13.48
N ILE A 127 -2.47 -16.36 12.96
CA ILE A 127 -1.73 -15.13 12.64
C ILE A 127 -1.12 -14.44 13.86
N GLU A 128 -1.70 -14.61 15.03
CA GLU A 128 -1.23 -14.07 16.31
C GLU A 128 0.13 -14.62 16.75
N THR A 129 0.50 -15.82 16.26
CA THR A 129 1.77 -16.46 16.61
C THR A 129 2.93 -16.10 15.67
N LEU A 130 2.66 -15.31 14.62
CA LEU A 130 3.66 -14.94 13.63
C LEU A 130 4.65 -13.92 14.17
N SER A 131 5.93 -14.06 13.78
CA SER A 131 6.90 -12.99 13.94
C SER A 131 6.51 -11.75 13.08
N GLY A 132 7.10 -10.58 13.37
CA GLY A 132 6.83 -9.37 12.59
C GLY A 132 7.08 -9.55 11.09
N GLY A 133 8.20 -10.17 10.73
CA GLY A 133 8.52 -10.44 9.33
C GLY A 133 7.57 -11.45 8.65
N GLN A 134 7.19 -12.52 9.36
CA GLN A 134 6.21 -13.48 8.87
C GLN A 134 4.83 -12.85 8.65
N PHE A 135 4.40 -12.05 9.61
CA PHE A 135 3.13 -11.32 9.52
C PHE A 135 3.14 -10.34 8.31
N GLN A 136 4.23 -9.62 8.11
CA GLN A 136 4.34 -8.69 7.00
C GLN A 136 4.36 -9.43 5.65
N ARG A 137 5.11 -10.54 5.53
CA ARG A 137 5.07 -11.39 4.32
C ARG A 137 3.66 -11.92 4.04
N MET A 138 2.89 -12.30 5.05
CA MET A 138 1.49 -12.72 4.90
C MET A 138 0.61 -11.60 4.33
N LEU A 139 0.78 -10.36 4.79
CA LEU A 139 0.05 -9.21 4.25
C LEU A 139 0.40 -8.94 2.79
N PHE A 140 1.69 -9.04 2.43
CA PHE A 140 2.12 -8.96 1.03
C PHE A 140 1.56 -10.10 0.19
N ALA A 141 1.54 -11.33 0.72
CA ALA A 141 0.92 -12.48 0.05
C ALA A 141 -0.54 -12.18 -0.32
N ARG A 142 -1.31 -11.61 0.59
CA ARG A 142 -2.71 -11.21 0.33
C ARG A 142 -2.81 -10.23 -0.84
N ILE A 143 -1.94 -9.19 -0.88
CA ILE A 143 -1.93 -8.20 -1.96
C ILE A 143 -1.52 -8.84 -3.29
N MET A 144 -0.53 -9.73 -3.29
CA MET A 144 -0.10 -10.45 -4.49
C MET A 144 -1.19 -11.35 -5.06
N VAL A 145 -1.97 -12.03 -4.20
CA VAL A 145 -3.13 -12.81 -4.63
C VAL A 145 -4.19 -11.92 -5.27
N GLN A 146 -4.39 -10.72 -4.74
CA GLN A 146 -5.40 -9.77 -5.22
C GLN A 146 -5.10 -9.24 -6.62
N GLN A 147 -3.82 -9.05 -6.99
CA GLN A 147 -3.38 -8.48 -8.27
C GLN A 147 -4.09 -7.16 -8.63
N ALA A 148 -4.31 -6.31 -7.64
CA ALA A 148 -4.99 -5.04 -7.84
C ALA A 148 -4.16 -4.11 -8.74
N PRO A 149 -4.79 -3.39 -9.72
CA PRO A 149 -4.07 -2.43 -10.56
C PRO A 149 -3.46 -1.26 -9.80
N LEU A 150 -3.98 -0.95 -8.62
CA LEU A 150 -3.50 0.09 -7.71
C LEU A 150 -3.18 -0.52 -6.35
N VAL A 151 -1.95 -0.36 -5.90
CA VAL A 151 -1.45 -0.84 -4.62
C VAL A 151 -1.06 0.34 -3.74
N MET A 152 -1.60 0.39 -2.53
CA MET A 152 -1.30 1.41 -1.54
C MET A 152 -0.76 0.77 -0.27
N LEU A 153 0.47 1.14 0.10
CA LEU A 153 1.24 0.55 1.19
C LEU A 153 1.50 1.60 2.27
N ASP A 154 0.92 1.41 3.45
CA ASP A 154 1.11 2.31 4.58
C ASP A 154 2.17 1.74 5.52
N GLU A 155 3.39 2.28 5.46
CA GLU A 155 4.57 1.85 6.24
C GLU A 155 4.89 0.35 6.13
N PRO A 156 5.14 -0.18 4.92
CA PRO A 156 5.25 -1.62 4.67
C PRO A 156 6.43 -2.30 5.36
N PHE A 157 7.41 -1.55 5.89
CA PHE A 157 8.63 -2.09 6.50
C PHE A 157 8.67 -1.95 8.02
N THR A 158 7.59 -1.47 8.64
CA THR A 158 7.55 -1.26 10.10
C THR A 158 7.58 -2.59 10.85
N GLY A 159 8.52 -2.72 11.79
CA GLY A 159 8.63 -3.88 12.69
C GLY A 159 9.24 -5.12 12.04
N VAL A 160 9.99 -4.98 10.96
CA VAL A 160 10.74 -6.07 10.31
C VAL A 160 12.23 -5.76 10.24
N ASP A 161 13.05 -6.82 10.16
CA ASP A 161 14.49 -6.70 9.98
C ASP A 161 14.87 -6.26 8.58
N GLU A 162 16.15 -5.89 8.40
CA GLU A 162 16.67 -5.35 7.15
C GLU A 162 16.60 -6.36 5.99
N ALA A 163 16.85 -7.65 6.25
CA ALA A 163 16.78 -8.69 5.23
C ALA A 163 15.35 -8.85 4.72
N THR A 164 14.38 -8.97 5.64
CA THR A 164 12.95 -9.02 5.30
C THR A 164 12.51 -7.75 4.56
N SER A 165 12.97 -6.56 4.98
CA SER A 165 12.66 -5.30 4.30
C SER A 165 13.14 -5.28 2.85
N ASN A 166 14.33 -5.85 2.57
CA ASN A 166 14.87 -5.94 1.22
C ASN A 166 14.08 -6.92 0.35
N ASP A 167 13.66 -8.07 0.91
CA ASP A 167 12.77 -9.02 0.23
C ASP A 167 11.43 -8.36 -0.14
N LEU A 168 10.83 -7.63 0.80
CA LEU A 168 9.56 -6.92 0.56
C LEU A 168 9.71 -5.79 -0.46
N MET A 169 10.85 -5.09 -0.48
CA MET A 169 11.13 -4.08 -1.49
C MET A 169 11.22 -4.71 -2.89
N ALA A 170 11.84 -5.88 -3.02
CA ALA A 170 11.89 -6.60 -4.29
C ALA A 170 10.48 -6.95 -4.80
N LEU A 171 9.55 -7.32 -3.91
CA LEU A 171 8.14 -7.57 -4.27
C LEU A 171 7.44 -6.30 -4.75
N ILE A 172 7.69 -5.14 -4.12
CA ILE A 172 7.13 -3.86 -4.55
C ILE A 172 7.60 -3.52 -5.98
N LEU A 173 8.91 -3.67 -6.23
CA LEU A 173 9.48 -3.42 -7.56
C LEU A 173 8.89 -4.36 -8.61
N GLU A 174 8.67 -5.61 -8.27
CA GLU A 174 8.04 -6.56 -9.17
C GLU A 174 6.60 -6.20 -9.49
N MET A 175 5.79 -5.83 -8.50
CA MET A 175 4.42 -5.35 -8.72
C MET A 175 4.41 -4.18 -9.71
N HIS A 176 5.34 -3.22 -9.53
CA HIS A 176 5.50 -2.10 -10.45
C HIS A 176 5.91 -2.57 -11.86
N GLN A 177 6.89 -3.47 -11.98
CA GLN A 177 7.31 -4.04 -13.27
C GLN A 177 6.19 -4.80 -14.00
N GLN A 178 5.24 -5.35 -13.25
CA GLN A 178 4.02 -5.98 -13.78
C GLN A 178 2.95 -4.96 -14.21
N GLY A 179 3.24 -3.66 -14.13
CA GLY A 179 2.37 -2.56 -14.55
C GLY A 179 1.40 -2.08 -13.49
N GLN A 180 1.51 -2.53 -12.23
CA GLN A 180 0.71 -2.01 -11.14
C GLN A 180 1.18 -0.61 -10.76
N THR A 181 0.23 0.27 -10.45
CA THR A 181 0.50 1.58 -9.85
C THR A 181 0.73 1.38 -8.36
N VAL A 182 1.85 1.87 -7.83
CA VAL A 182 2.20 1.68 -6.41
C VAL A 182 2.44 3.02 -5.73
N LEU A 183 1.72 3.25 -4.62
CA LEU A 183 1.98 4.33 -3.67
C LEU A 183 2.41 3.73 -2.34
N ALA A 184 3.57 4.15 -1.83
CA ALA A 184 4.09 3.65 -0.56
C ALA A 184 4.47 4.78 0.39
N VAL A 185 3.92 4.77 1.61
CA VAL A 185 4.39 5.63 2.70
C VAL A 185 5.68 5.06 3.25
N LEU A 186 6.74 5.85 3.21
CA LEU A 186 8.07 5.44 3.63
C LEU A 186 8.71 6.48 4.55
N HIS A 187 9.61 6.02 5.43
CA HIS A 187 10.42 6.86 6.31
C HIS A 187 11.93 6.82 5.99
N ASP A 188 12.36 5.82 5.21
CA ASP A 188 13.75 5.62 4.84
C ASP A 188 14.07 6.37 3.54
N ASN A 189 14.71 7.53 3.67
CA ASN A 189 15.11 8.36 2.54
C ASN A 189 16.10 7.65 1.59
N GLN A 190 16.95 6.75 2.09
CA GLN A 190 17.89 6.02 1.24
C GLN A 190 17.14 5.07 0.30
N ARG A 191 16.14 4.35 0.81
CA ARG A 191 15.27 3.50 -0.02
C ARG A 191 14.47 4.31 -1.02
N VAL A 192 13.91 5.45 -0.59
CA VAL A 192 13.16 6.35 -1.48
C VAL A 192 14.04 6.78 -2.64
N THR A 193 15.21 7.37 -2.37
CA THR A 193 16.12 7.85 -3.41
C THR A 193 16.61 6.74 -4.34
N ARG A 194 16.79 5.52 -3.81
CA ARG A 194 17.33 4.39 -4.56
C ARG A 194 16.30 3.73 -5.48
N TYR A 195 15.04 3.65 -5.06
CA TYR A 195 14.06 2.77 -5.70
C TYR A 195 12.84 3.47 -6.27
N PHE A 196 12.50 4.67 -5.79
CA PHE A 196 11.29 5.36 -6.22
C PHE A 196 11.62 6.50 -7.18
N PRO A 197 11.14 6.44 -8.43
CA PRO A 197 11.37 7.51 -9.40
C PRO A 197 10.63 8.79 -9.03
N GLU A 198 9.51 8.68 -8.32
CA GLU A 198 8.63 9.77 -7.97
C GLU A 198 8.39 9.86 -6.47
N THR A 199 8.36 11.07 -5.94
CA THR A 199 8.13 11.33 -4.51
C THR A 199 7.10 12.43 -4.31
N LEU A 200 6.15 12.17 -3.42
CA LEU A 200 5.27 13.16 -2.83
C LEU A 200 5.74 13.42 -1.39
N TRP A 201 6.39 14.55 -1.18
CA TRP A 201 6.75 15.03 0.15
C TRP A 201 5.62 15.85 0.75
N LEU A 202 5.16 15.48 1.94
CA LEU A 202 4.13 16.18 2.69
C LEU A 202 4.71 16.90 3.89
N GLY A 203 4.55 18.21 3.94
CA GLY A 203 4.75 19.04 5.12
C GLY A 203 3.41 19.49 5.73
N PRO A 204 3.47 20.26 6.84
CA PRO A 204 2.25 20.72 7.52
C PRO A 204 1.37 21.67 6.68
N SER A 205 1.98 22.49 5.82
CA SER A 205 1.27 23.51 5.04
C SER A 205 1.65 23.54 3.57
N VAL A 206 2.66 22.77 3.19
CA VAL A 206 3.19 22.72 1.82
C VAL A 206 3.45 21.27 1.42
N TYR A 207 3.50 21.03 0.12
CA TYR A 207 3.92 19.75 -0.42
C TYR A 207 4.85 19.97 -1.62
N HIS A 208 5.65 18.96 -1.93
CA HIS A 208 6.45 18.88 -3.14
C HIS A 208 6.19 17.52 -3.80
N TRP A 209 5.84 17.54 -5.08
CA TRP A 209 5.51 16.32 -5.83
C TRP A 209 6.21 16.32 -7.17
N GLY A 210 6.97 15.28 -7.46
CA GLY A 210 7.69 15.14 -8.72
C GLY A 210 8.81 14.10 -8.64
N GLU A 211 9.77 14.24 -9.55
CA GLU A 211 10.94 13.35 -9.58
C GLU A 211 11.69 13.37 -8.23
N THR A 212 12.01 12.18 -7.74
CA THR A 212 12.63 12.00 -6.41
C THR A 212 13.94 12.78 -6.27
N ALA A 213 14.74 12.87 -7.34
CA ALA A 213 15.99 13.63 -7.33
C ALA A 213 15.77 15.12 -7.05
N MET A 214 14.68 15.70 -7.56
CA MET A 214 14.34 17.11 -7.35
C MET A 214 13.73 17.35 -5.97
N VAL A 215 12.84 16.48 -5.53
CA VAL A 215 12.15 16.59 -4.22
C VAL A 215 13.12 16.39 -3.06
N SER A 216 14.06 15.47 -3.17
CA SER A 216 15.08 15.21 -2.14
C SER A 216 16.01 16.41 -1.90
N GLY A 217 16.27 17.24 -2.91
CA GLY A 217 17.04 18.47 -2.80
C GLY A 217 16.36 19.56 -1.98
N VAL A 218 15.03 19.59 -1.91
CA VAL A 218 14.24 20.58 -1.15
C VAL A 218 14.15 20.25 0.34
N THR A 219 14.29 18.97 0.69
CA THR A 219 14.09 18.48 2.07
C THR A 219 15.35 18.64 2.95
N VAL A 220 16.51 18.94 2.37
CA VAL A 220 17.83 19.09 3.03
C VAL A 220 18.17 20.56 3.30
N ALA A 221 17.37 21.50 2.85
CA ALA A 221 17.47 22.94 3.12
C ALA A 221 16.40 23.35 4.15
#